data_d7722911ec7a84d1cdbd291b6962b784
#
_entry.id   d7722911ec7a84d1cdbd291b6962b784
#
_cell.length_a   1.000
_cell.length_b   1.000
_cell.length_c   1.000
_cell.angle_alpha   90.00
_cell.angle_beta   90.00
_cell.angle_gamma   90.00
#
_symmetry.space_group_name_H-M   'P 1'
#
loop_
_entity.id
_entity.type
_entity.pdbx_description
1 polymer ?
#
loop_
_entity_poly.entity_id
_entity_poly.type
_entity_poly.pdbx_seq_one_letter_code
_entity_poly.pdbx_strand_id
1 'polypeptide(L)'
;MSNPQLGHPMGGSLDILHSIRNRSGSRVTNGLPDEVILSFIDTDPSLRRAIEEAGIVFESLSTDTGIEISGTDETALIERLQSDYVNFYSSATVNPYVAISARGPWIVTSHGAVVHDNGGYGMLGMGHGPDDVISSMQKNWVMANVMTPSFSQKRLSDRLKMEIGHTRGSCPFDRFICMNSGSESMTVGMRISDVNAL
;
A
#
# COMPACT_ATOMS: atom_id res chain seq x y z
N MET A 1 -27.39 2.71 -0.16
CA MET A 1 -27.09 1.36 -0.62
C MET A 1 -26.51 0.62 0.56
N SER A 2 -27.27 -0.33 1.12
CA SER A 2 -26.95 -1.08 2.33
C SER A 2 -25.80 -2.04 2.04
N ASN A 3 -24.76 -1.89 2.86
CA ASN A 3 -23.57 -2.75 2.88
C ASN A 3 -24.03 -4.21 3.19
N PRO A 4 -23.75 -5.21 2.36
CA PRO A 4 -24.04 -6.58 2.72
C PRO A 4 -23.17 -6.94 3.93
N GLN A 5 -23.81 -7.37 5.01
CA GLN A 5 -23.13 -7.98 6.15
C GLN A 5 -22.39 -9.22 5.64
N LEU A 6 -21.07 -9.10 5.53
CA LEU A 6 -20.16 -10.22 5.27
C LEU A 6 -20.29 -11.19 6.46
N GLY A 7 -20.90 -12.35 6.22
CA GLY A 7 -20.94 -13.42 7.19
C GLY A 7 -19.52 -13.75 7.61
N HIS A 8 -19.25 -13.76 8.92
CA HIS A 8 -17.96 -14.15 9.46
C HIS A 8 -17.63 -15.56 8.97
N PRO A 9 -16.48 -15.80 8.34
CA PRO A 9 -16.02 -17.15 8.10
C PRO A 9 -15.82 -17.84 9.46
N MET A 10 -16.42 -19.00 9.62
CA MET A 10 -16.36 -19.84 10.83
C MET A 10 -14.97 -20.51 10.95
N GLY A 11 -13.92 -19.73 11.11
CA GLY A 11 -12.54 -20.15 11.32
C GLY A 11 -11.72 -18.98 11.86
N GLY A 12 -10.76 -19.25 12.69
CA GLY A 12 -9.83 -18.22 13.18
C GLY A 12 -8.98 -17.65 12.04
N SER A 13 -8.35 -16.50 12.24
CA SER A 13 -7.49 -15.86 11.22
C SER A 13 -6.39 -16.81 10.71
N LEU A 14 -5.86 -17.70 11.56
CA LEU A 14 -4.90 -18.72 11.12
C LEU A 14 -5.52 -19.77 10.19
N ASP A 15 -6.78 -20.13 10.37
CA ASP A 15 -7.45 -21.10 9.49
C ASP A 15 -7.57 -20.57 8.08
N ILE A 16 -7.77 -19.26 7.91
CA ILE A 16 -7.75 -18.58 6.61
C ILE A 16 -6.37 -18.71 5.96
N LEU A 17 -5.29 -18.41 6.70
CA LEU A 17 -3.94 -18.52 6.17
C LEU A 17 -3.59 -19.98 5.83
N HIS A 18 -3.96 -20.93 6.66
CA HIS A 18 -3.76 -22.35 6.39
C HIS A 18 -4.56 -22.82 5.16
N SER A 19 -5.79 -22.32 5.00
CA SER A 19 -6.58 -22.61 3.79
C SER A 19 -5.90 -22.11 2.52
N ILE A 20 -5.39 -20.86 2.53
CA ILE A 20 -4.64 -20.30 1.42
C ILE A 20 -3.37 -21.14 1.13
N ARG A 21 -2.57 -21.42 2.18
CA ARG A 21 -1.33 -22.24 2.06
C ARG A 21 -1.56 -23.62 1.53
N ASN A 22 -2.64 -24.28 1.91
CA ASN A 22 -2.97 -25.64 1.48
C ASN A 22 -3.50 -25.71 0.04
N ARG A 23 -4.04 -24.62 -0.46
CA ARG A 23 -4.64 -24.53 -1.79
C ARG A 23 -3.70 -23.91 -2.84
N SER A 24 -2.77 -23.07 -2.44
CA SER A 24 -1.71 -22.56 -3.32
C SER A 24 -0.63 -23.61 -3.59
N GLY A 25 0.22 -23.37 -4.59
CA GLY A 25 1.40 -24.20 -4.85
C GLY A 25 2.55 -23.98 -3.88
N SER A 26 3.76 -24.34 -4.29
CA SER A 26 4.95 -24.13 -3.48
C SER A 26 5.21 -22.64 -3.30
N ARG A 27 5.64 -22.26 -2.09
CA ARG A 27 5.98 -20.87 -1.76
C ARG A 27 7.48 -20.69 -1.53
N VAL A 28 8.00 -19.57 -1.95
CA VAL A 28 9.36 -19.11 -1.68
C VAL A 28 9.38 -18.19 -0.45
N THR A 29 8.34 -17.38 -0.28
CA THR A 29 8.21 -16.43 0.82
C THR A 29 7.67 -17.11 2.08
N ASN A 30 8.51 -17.28 3.10
CA ASN A 30 8.10 -17.92 4.35
C ASN A 30 7.19 -17.01 5.20
N GLY A 31 7.45 -15.71 5.23
CA GLY A 31 6.74 -14.78 6.09
C GLY A 31 7.02 -15.00 7.59
N LEU A 32 6.16 -14.45 8.42
CA LEU A 32 6.23 -14.62 9.87
C LEU A 32 5.74 -16.01 10.28
N PRO A 33 6.33 -16.62 11.35
CA PRO A 33 5.84 -17.85 11.95
C PRO A 33 4.44 -17.66 12.56
N ASP A 34 3.64 -18.74 12.61
CA ASP A 34 2.26 -18.68 13.09
C ASP A 34 2.15 -18.24 14.57
N GLU A 35 3.09 -18.61 15.41
CA GLU A 35 3.17 -18.15 16.81
C GLU A 35 3.37 -16.61 16.91
N VAL A 36 4.13 -16.03 15.99
CA VAL A 36 4.33 -14.57 15.93
C VAL A 36 3.07 -13.91 15.43
N ILE A 37 2.44 -14.44 14.38
CA ILE A 37 1.16 -13.94 13.86
C ILE A 37 0.10 -13.93 14.95
N LEU A 38 -0.04 -15.03 15.72
CA LEU A 38 -0.99 -15.12 16.85
C LEU A 38 -0.75 -14.04 17.89
N SER A 39 0.51 -13.73 18.20
CA SER A 39 0.83 -12.71 19.23
C SER A 39 0.36 -11.31 18.83
N PHE A 40 0.19 -11.04 17.52
CA PHE A 40 -0.28 -9.75 17.00
C PHE A 40 -1.78 -9.71 16.66
N ILE A 41 -2.40 -10.84 16.35
CA ILE A 41 -3.83 -10.88 15.93
C ILE A 41 -4.76 -10.22 16.95
N ASP A 42 -4.49 -10.40 18.25
CA ASP A 42 -5.35 -9.86 19.31
C ASP A 42 -5.06 -8.39 19.64
N THR A 43 -3.86 -7.92 19.32
CA THR A 43 -3.40 -6.58 19.67
C THR A 43 -3.41 -5.62 18.48
N ASP A 44 -3.37 -6.11 17.24
CA ASP A 44 -3.38 -5.30 16.02
C ASP A 44 -4.56 -5.65 15.12
N PRO A 45 -5.64 -4.85 15.15
CA PRO A 45 -6.80 -5.05 14.28
C PRO A 45 -6.46 -5.00 12.78
N SER A 46 -5.38 -4.29 12.38
CA SER A 46 -4.96 -4.19 10.99
C SER A 46 -4.50 -5.54 10.44
N LEU A 47 -3.79 -6.33 11.25
CA LEU A 47 -3.37 -7.68 10.86
C LEU A 47 -4.57 -8.60 10.64
N ARG A 48 -5.50 -8.60 11.61
CA ARG A 48 -6.73 -9.41 11.49
C ARG A 48 -7.50 -9.06 10.21
N ARG A 49 -7.69 -7.78 9.96
CA ARG A 49 -8.39 -7.29 8.78
C ARG A 49 -7.67 -7.66 7.48
N ALA A 50 -6.33 -7.56 7.44
CA ALA A 50 -5.56 -7.98 6.27
C ALA A 50 -5.74 -9.47 5.96
N ILE A 51 -5.77 -10.33 6.99
CA ILE A 51 -5.97 -11.78 6.81
C ILE A 51 -7.40 -12.09 6.33
N GLU A 52 -8.41 -11.47 6.92
CA GLU A 52 -9.81 -11.65 6.52
C GLU A 52 -10.04 -11.21 5.06
N GLU A 53 -9.52 -10.06 4.69
CA GLU A 53 -9.58 -9.56 3.30
C GLU A 53 -8.82 -10.47 2.33
N ALA A 54 -7.65 -11.00 2.74
CA ALA A 54 -6.89 -11.94 1.93
C ALA A 54 -7.70 -13.21 1.61
N GLY A 55 -8.47 -13.73 2.59
CA GLY A 55 -9.36 -14.86 2.36
C GLY A 55 -10.41 -14.56 1.30
N ILE A 56 -11.05 -13.40 1.38
CA ILE A 56 -12.07 -12.98 0.42
C ILE A 56 -11.48 -12.80 -0.98
N VAL A 57 -10.34 -12.10 -1.08
CA VAL A 57 -9.66 -11.85 -2.36
C VAL A 57 -9.19 -13.15 -2.99
N PHE A 58 -8.64 -14.08 -2.21
CA PHE A 58 -8.16 -15.36 -2.72
C PHE A 58 -9.26 -16.16 -3.42
N GLU A 59 -10.50 -16.12 -2.91
CA GLU A 59 -11.63 -16.82 -3.52
C GLU A 59 -12.09 -16.19 -4.85
N SER A 60 -11.92 -14.87 -5.03
CA SER A 60 -12.39 -14.18 -6.23
C SER A 60 -11.34 -14.06 -7.33
N LEU A 61 -10.05 -14.13 -6.99
CA LEU A 61 -8.95 -13.79 -7.90
C LEU A 61 -8.96 -14.54 -9.23
N SER A 62 -9.19 -15.86 -9.20
CA SER A 62 -9.22 -16.66 -10.44
C SER A 62 -10.37 -16.27 -11.35
N THR A 63 -11.53 -15.91 -10.77
CA THR A 63 -12.69 -15.43 -11.53
C THR A 63 -12.45 -14.04 -12.09
N ASP A 64 -11.88 -13.14 -11.27
CA ASP A 64 -11.71 -11.73 -11.62
C ASP A 64 -10.59 -11.53 -12.65
N THR A 65 -9.53 -12.34 -12.59
CA THR A 65 -8.33 -12.18 -13.40
C THR A 65 -8.16 -13.23 -14.49
N GLY A 66 -8.86 -14.34 -14.40
CA GLY A 66 -8.64 -15.50 -15.26
C GLY A 66 -7.32 -16.24 -14.96
N ILE A 67 -6.65 -15.90 -13.86
CA ILE A 67 -5.38 -16.53 -13.46
C ILE A 67 -5.67 -17.52 -12.34
N GLU A 68 -5.39 -18.80 -12.59
CA GLU A 68 -5.52 -19.83 -11.58
C GLU A 68 -4.39 -19.70 -10.54
N ILE A 69 -4.77 -19.60 -9.28
CA ILE A 69 -3.83 -19.49 -8.15
C ILE A 69 -3.70 -20.83 -7.44
N SER A 70 -4.79 -21.61 -7.39
CA SER A 70 -4.80 -22.92 -6.74
C SER A 70 -3.79 -23.84 -7.42
N GLY A 71 -2.87 -24.41 -6.62
CA GLY A 71 -1.81 -25.29 -7.11
C GLY A 71 -0.71 -24.61 -7.93
N THR A 72 -0.77 -23.29 -8.15
CA THR A 72 0.27 -22.54 -8.88
C THR A 72 1.40 -22.15 -7.92
N ASP A 73 2.64 -22.44 -8.31
CA ASP A 73 3.82 -22.07 -7.54
C ASP A 73 4.02 -20.53 -7.51
N GLU A 74 4.51 -20.00 -6.40
CA GLU A 74 4.69 -18.56 -6.19
C GLU A 74 5.59 -17.94 -7.27
N THR A 75 6.69 -18.60 -7.64
CA THR A 75 7.60 -18.14 -8.69
C THR A 75 6.90 -18.10 -10.06
N ALA A 76 6.18 -19.15 -10.42
CA ALA A 76 5.44 -19.20 -11.69
C ALA A 76 4.34 -18.13 -11.76
N LEU A 77 3.67 -17.84 -10.64
CA LEU A 77 2.69 -16.79 -10.58
C LEU A 77 3.33 -15.40 -10.80
N ILE A 78 4.48 -15.14 -10.17
CA ILE A 78 5.23 -13.87 -10.35
C ILE A 78 5.64 -13.68 -11.80
N GLU A 79 6.23 -14.72 -12.42
CA GLU A 79 6.65 -14.68 -13.83
C GLU A 79 5.47 -14.36 -14.74
N ARG A 80 4.32 -14.99 -14.52
CA ARG A 80 3.11 -14.77 -15.30
C ARG A 80 2.58 -13.34 -15.14
N LEU A 81 2.55 -12.81 -13.92
CA LEU A 81 2.07 -11.45 -13.65
C LEU A 81 2.98 -10.37 -14.22
N GLN A 82 4.26 -10.67 -14.40
CA GLN A 82 5.24 -9.73 -14.93
C GLN A 82 5.45 -9.84 -16.43
N SER A 83 4.89 -10.85 -17.08
CA SER A 83 5.13 -11.13 -18.52
C SER A 83 4.74 -9.99 -19.45
N ASP A 84 3.77 -9.19 -19.06
CA ASP A 84 3.25 -8.09 -19.87
C ASP A 84 3.94 -6.74 -19.60
N TYR A 85 4.92 -6.71 -18.69
CA TYR A 85 5.61 -5.48 -18.30
C TYR A 85 7.11 -5.53 -18.62
N VAL A 86 7.65 -4.42 -19.09
CA VAL A 86 9.10 -4.22 -19.14
C VAL A 86 9.59 -3.86 -17.76
N ASN A 87 10.25 -4.80 -17.08
CA ASN A 87 10.88 -4.54 -15.80
C ASN A 87 12.29 -3.99 -16.03
N PHE A 88 12.52 -2.72 -15.68
CA PHE A 88 13.82 -2.07 -15.80
C PHE A 88 14.72 -2.24 -14.57
N TYR A 89 14.21 -2.86 -13.51
CA TYR A 89 15.02 -3.30 -12.38
C TYR A 89 15.61 -4.69 -12.65
N SER A 90 16.72 -5.00 -11.99
CA SER A 90 17.26 -6.37 -12.07
C SER A 90 16.28 -7.36 -11.42
N SER A 91 16.24 -8.60 -11.93
CA SER A 91 15.37 -9.65 -11.38
C SER A 91 15.61 -9.89 -9.88
N ALA A 92 16.84 -9.66 -9.40
CA ALA A 92 17.17 -9.80 -7.97
C ALA A 92 16.51 -8.74 -7.07
N THR A 93 15.96 -7.67 -7.63
CA THR A 93 15.25 -6.61 -6.88
C THR A 93 13.74 -6.75 -6.90
N VAL A 94 13.21 -7.74 -7.64
CA VAL A 94 11.78 -8.04 -7.66
C VAL A 94 11.40 -8.73 -6.36
N ASN A 95 10.35 -8.27 -5.71
CA ASN A 95 9.82 -8.95 -4.52
C ASN A 95 9.42 -10.38 -4.87
N PRO A 96 9.82 -11.39 -4.08
CA PRO A 96 9.55 -12.79 -4.37
C PRO A 96 8.14 -13.23 -3.99
N TYR A 97 7.18 -12.30 -3.85
CA TYR A 97 5.81 -12.59 -3.44
C TYR A 97 4.78 -11.73 -4.17
N VAL A 98 3.55 -12.21 -4.21
CA VAL A 98 2.39 -11.49 -4.73
C VAL A 98 1.49 -11.12 -3.56
N ALA A 99 1.37 -9.82 -3.27
CA ALA A 99 0.46 -9.32 -2.26
C ALA A 99 -1.00 -9.40 -2.74
N ILE A 100 -1.91 -9.94 -1.92
CA ILE A 100 -3.35 -9.99 -2.21
C ILE A 100 -4.18 -9.17 -1.23
N SER A 101 -3.66 -8.88 -0.05
CA SER A 101 -4.24 -7.94 0.90
C SER A 101 -3.16 -7.24 1.70
N ALA A 102 -3.45 -6.00 2.12
CA ALA A 102 -2.56 -5.28 3.02
C ALA A 102 -3.31 -4.23 3.85
N ARG A 103 -3.00 -4.13 5.15
CA ARG A 103 -3.53 -3.15 6.09
C ARG A 103 -2.47 -2.68 7.08
N GLY A 104 -2.39 -1.39 7.31
CA GLY A 104 -1.32 -0.85 8.16
C GLY A 104 0.05 -1.33 7.68
N PRO A 105 0.89 -1.92 8.53
CA PRO A 105 2.19 -2.46 8.12
C PRO A 105 2.13 -3.91 7.61
N TRP A 106 0.96 -4.52 7.51
CA TRP A 106 0.81 -5.94 7.24
C TRP A 106 0.45 -6.22 5.79
N ILE A 107 1.16 -7.15 5.18
CA ILE A 107 0.89 -7.70 3.85
C ILE A 107 0.58 -9.19 4.01
N VAL A 108 -0.46 -9.65 3.32
CA VAL A 108 -0.77 -11.08 3.16
C VAL A 108 -0.58 -11.44 1.69
N THR A 109 0.19 -12.51 1.43
CA THR A 109 0.52 -12.94 0.08
C THR A 109 -0.47 -13.97 -0.47
N SER A 110 -0.46 -14.15 -1.78
CA SER A 110 -1.25 -15.18 -2.48
C SER A 110 -0.96 -16.61 -2.02
N HIS A 111 0.16 -16.83 -1.35
CA HIS A 111 0.59 -18.11 -0.80
C HIS A 111 0.50 -18.15 0.74
N GLY A 112 -0.28 -17.23 1.33
CA GLY A 112 -0.58 -17.23 2.77
C GLY A 112 0.60 -16.88 3.68
N ALA A 113 1.64 -16.23 3.15
CA ALA A 113 2.66 -15.63 3.99
C ALA A 113 2.19 -14.29 4.53
N VAL A 114 2.51 -13.99 5.78
CA VAL A 114 2.33 -12.67 6.39
C VAL A 114 3.68 -11.98 6.46
N VAL A 115 3.76 -10.78 5.91
CA VAL A 115 4.98 -9.97 5.85
C VAL A 115 4.72 -8.63 6.54
N HIS A 116 5.69 -8.16 7.32
CA HIS A 116 5.66 -6.81 7.89
C HIS A 116 6.41 -5.85 6.96
N ASP A 117 5.68 -4.89 6.40
CA ASP A 117 6.25 -3.85 5.54
C ASP A 117 6.75 -2.69 6.40
N ASN A 118 8.06 -2.46 6.39
CA ASN A 118 8.72 -1.38 7.12
C ASN A 118 8.64 -0.02 6.42
N GLY A 119 7.61 0.21 5.62
CA GLY A 119 7.30 1.53 5.07
C GLY A 119 7.47 1.66 3.56
N GLY A 120 7.52 0.56 2.78
CA GLY A 120 7.41 0.60 1.32
C GLY A 120 8.39 1.58 0.66
N TYR A 121 9.67 1.53 1.00
CA TYR A 121 10.69 2.51 0.58
C TYR A 121 10.39 3.96 1.06
N GLY A 122 9.69 4.10 2.18
CA GLY A 122 9.29 5.41 2.72
C GLY A 122 8.08 6.06 2.04
N MET A 123 7.42 5.38 1.11
CA MET A 123 6.25 5.91 0.40
C MET A 123 4.94 5.70 1.14
N LEU A 124 4.87 4.71 2.03
CA LEU A 124 3.67 4.33 2.76
C LEU A 124 3.72 4.74 4.24
N GLY A 125 4.06 5.99 4.52
CA GLY A 125 4.16 6.50 5.89
C GLY A 125 2.88 6.38 6.72
N MET A 126 1.72 6.18 6.09
CA MET A 126 0.44 5.94 6.76
C MET A 126 -0.01 4.48 6.72
N GLY A 127 0.84 3.57 6.23
CA GLY A 127 0.54 2.17 6.04
C GLY A 127 -0.37 1.89 4.84
N HIS A 128 -0.66 0.60 4.63
CA HIS A 128 -1.56 0.15 3.59
C HIS A 128 -3.02 0.43 3.93
N GLY A 129 -3.79 0.90 2.97
CA GLY A 129 -5.23 1.11 3.08
C GLY A 129 -5.66 2.02 4.23
N PRO A 130 -5.07 3.22 4.42
CA PRO A 130 -5.40 4.12 5.53
C PRO A 130 -6.82 4.66 5.37
N ASP A 131 -7.74 4.22 6.24
CA ASP A 131 -9.17 4.53 6.14
C ASP A 131 -9.45 6.04 6.15
N ASP A 132 -8.73 6.82 6.93
CA ASP A 132 -8.90 8.29 7.00
C ASP A 132 -8.54 8.98 5.69
N VAL A 133 -7.50 8.53 5.00
CA VAL A 133 -7.10 9.07 3.70
C VAL A 133 -8.12 8.68 2.65
N ILE A 134 -8.50 7.39 2.59
CA ILE A 134 -9.47 6.88 1.64
C ILE A 134 -10.82 7.57 1.82
N SER A 135 -11.32 7.71 3.05
CA SER A 135 -12.57 8.40 3.34
C SER A 135 -12.52 9.88 2.98
N SER A 136 -11.35 10.51 3.13
CA SER A 136 -11.14 11.89 2.69
C SER A 136 -11.20 12.03 1.18
N MET A 137 -10.70 11.05 0.42
CA MET A 137 -10.77 11.04 -1.05
C MET A 137 -12.19 10.83 -1.58
N GLN A 138 -13.08 10.22 -0.80
CA GLN A 138 -14.49 10.00 -1.16
C GLN A 138 -15.36 11.26 -1.00
N LYS A 139 -14.83 12.34 -0.40
CA LYS A 139 -15.58 13.59 -0.26
C LYS A 139 -15.71 14.32 -1.59
N ASN A 140 -16.79 15.08 -1.75
CA ASN A 140 -17.01 15.91 -2.94
C ASN A 140 -16.07 17.12 -2.95
N TRP A 141 -14.84 16.91 -3.36
CA TRP A 141 -13.87 18.00 -3.57
C TRP A 141 -14.05 18.63 -4.95
N VAL A 142 -13.79 19.93 -5.02
CA VAL A 142 -13.69 20.61 -6.31
C VAL A 142 -12.37 20.18 -6.97
N MET A 143 -12.50 19.43 -8.06
CA MET A 143 -11.37 18.94 -8.89
C MET A 143 -11.17 19.89 -10.08
N ALA A 144 -10.69 21.08 -9.79
CA ALA A 144 -10.43 22.09 -10.82
C ALA A 144 -9.01 21.96 -11.39
N ASN A 145 -8.78 22.62 -12.51
CA ASN A 145 -7.45 22.75 -13.10
C ASN A 145 -6.48 23.38 -12.07
N VAL A 146 -5.21 22.96 -12.11
CA VAL A 146 -4.15 23.46 -11.20
C VAL A 146 -3.99 25.00 -11.24
N MET A 147 -4.35 25.65 -12.32
CA MET A 147 -4.35 27.11 -12.48
C MET A 147 -5.55 27.80 -11.82
N THR A 148 -6.54 27.03 -11.36
CA THR A 148 -7.72 27.56 -10.68
C THR A 148 -7.45 27.67 -9.18
N PRO A 149 -7.49 28.87 -8.59
CA PRO A 149 -7.32 29.01 -7.14
C PRO A 149 -8.35 28.18 -6.37
N SER A 150 -7.90 27.47 -5.33
CA SER A 150 -8.78 26.64 -4.52
C SER A 150 -8.52 26.76 -3.02
N PHE A 151 -9.58 26.62 -2.22
CA PHE A 151 -9.45 26.54 -0.77
C PHE A 151 -8.63 25.33 -0.30
N SER A 152 -8.64 24.24 -1.07
CA SER A 152 -7.85 23.06 -0.76
C SER A 152 -6.34 23.35 -0.83
N GLN A 153 -5.88 24.08 -1.83
CA GLN A 153 -4.49 24.54 -1.93
C GLN A 153 -4.11 25.45 -0.76
N LYS A 154 -5.00 26.37 -0.39
CA LYS A 154 -4.75 27.25 0.77
C LYS A 154 -4.62 26.46 2.06
N ARG A 155 -5.52 25.51 2.32
CA ARG A 155 -5.46 24.64 3.49
C ARG A 155 -4.17 23.81 3.53
N LEU A 156 -3.77 23.25 2.37
CA LEU A 156 -2.51 22.49 2.26
C LEU A 156 -1.31 23.37 2.60
N SER A 157 -1.22 24.58 2.02
CA SER A 157 -0.09 25.48 2.27
C SER A 157 -0.02 25.93 3.74
N ASP A 158 -1.16 26.18 4.37
CA ASP A 158 -1.21 26.56 5.79
C ASP A 158 -0.75 25.38 6.67
N ARG A 159 -1.22 24.18 6.36
CA ARG A 159 -0.81 22.97 7.09
C ARG A 159 0.69 22.70 6.91
N LEU A 160 1.23 22.81 5.69
CA LEU A 160 2.66 22.65 5.44
C LEU A 160 3.48 23.69 6.23
N LYS A 161 3.05 24.96 6.28
CA LYS A 161 3.73 25.98 7.08
C LYS A 161 3.73 25.64 8.57
N MET A 162 2.62 25.12 9.08
CA MET A 162 2.50 24.72 10.48
C MET A 162 3.40 23.52 10.81
N GLU A 163 3.39 22.48 9.98
CA GLU A 163 4.16 21.26 10.22
C GLU A 163 5.68 21.49 10.06
N ILE A 164 6.10 22.21 9.04
CA ILE A 164 7.51 22.54 8.80
C ILE A 164 8.04 23.48 9.90
N GLY A 165 7.19 24.38 10.35
CA GLY A 165 7.56 25.40 11.35
C GLY A 165 7.48 24.95 12.81
N HIS A 166 6.87 23.79 13.11
CA HIS A 166 6.51 23.45 14.48
C HIS A 166 7.70 23.35 15.44
N THR A 167 8.87 22.88 14.99
CA THR A 167 10.09 22.80 15.82
C THR A 167 10.92 24.09 15.84
N ARG A 168 10.70 24.99 14.87
CA ARG A 168 11.47 26.25 14.71
C ARG A 168 10.69 27.50 15.10
N GLY A 169 9.42 27.35 15.47
CA GLY A 169 8.53 28.47 15.78
C GLY A 169 7.95 29.19 14.55
N SER A 170 8.56 29.00 13.36
CA SER A 170 8.04 29.54 12.10
C SER A 170 8.53 28.73 10.90
N CYS A 171 7.74 28.70 9.83
CA CYS A 171 8.15 28.09 8.57
C CYS A 171 9.14 29.02 7.83
N PRO A 172 10.30 28.53 7.39
CA PRO A 172 11.26 29.34 6.63
C PRO A 172 10.85 29.55 5.16
N PHE A 173 9.74 28.92 4.71
CA PHE A 173 9.29 28.99 3.32
C PHE A 173 7.98 29.76 3.20
N ASP A 174 7.94 30.72 2.28
CA ASP A 174 6.73 31.51 1.98
C ASP A 174 5.82 30.81 0.96
N ARG A 175 6.40 30.06 0.02
CA ARG A 175 5.70 29.46 -1.12
C ARG A 175 6.12 28.02 -1.32
N PHE A 176 5.22 27.23 -1.92
CA PHE A 176 5.42 25.82 -2.20
C PHE A 176 5.11 25.52 -3.67
N ILE A 177 5.92 24.67 -4.29
CA ILE A 177 5.66 24.08 -5.59
C ILE A 177 5.41 22.58 -5.36
N CYS A 178 4.20 22.13 -5.69
CA CYS A 178 3.85 20.72 -5.58
C CYS A 178 4.15 20.00 -6.90
N MET A 179 4.94 18.94 -6.84
CA MET A 179 5.32 18.10 -7.97
C MET A 179 4.81 16.68 -7.76
N ASN A 180 4.74 15.89 -8.83
CA ASN A 180 4.21 14.53 -8.77
C ASN A 180 5.21 13.50 -8.21
N SER A 181 6.50 13.82 -8.22
CA SER A 181 7.55 12.93 -7.72
C SER A 181 8.71 13.68 -7.08
N GLY A 182 9.48 12.98 -6.25
CA GLY A 182 10.72 13.51 -5.68
C GLY A 182 11.76 13.86 -6.77
N SER A 183 11.85 13.08 -7.84
CA SER A 183 12.77 13.35 -8.96
C SER A 183 12.42 14.65 -9.68
N GLU A 184 11.15 14.90 -9.93
CA GLU A 184 10.69 16.17 -10.50
C GLU A 184 10.98 17.35 -9.57
N SER A 185 10.74 17.19 -8.26
CA SER A 185 11.04 18.21 -7.25
C SER A 185 12.51 18.54 -7.21
N MET A 186 13.40 17.53 -7.28
CA MET A 186 14.85 17.74 -7.36
C MET A 186 15.26 18.46 -8.64
N THR A 187 14.70 18.10 -9.79
CA THR A 187 14.99 18.78 -11.07
C THR A 187 14.61 20.26 -11.01
N VAL A 188 13.44 20.58 -10.47
CA VAL A 188 12.99 21.99 -10.30
C VAL A 188 13.88 22.71 -9.29
N GLY A 189 14.24 22.08 -8.17
CA GLY A 189 15.12 22.65 -7.14
C GLY A 189 16.50 22.98 -7.69
N MET A 190 17.10 22.07 -8.45
CA MET A 190 18.40 22.31 -9.12
C MET A 190 18.29 23.49 -10.11
N ARG A 191 17.23 23.56 -10.90
CA ARG A 191 17.01 24.65 -11.86
C ARG A 191 16.90 26.02 -11.18
N ILE A 192 16.18 26.09 -10.04
CA ILE A 192 16.07 27.31 -9.24
C ILE A 192 17.44 27.71 -8.68
N SER A 193 18.22 26.73 -8.21
CA SER A 193 19.56 26.98 -7.70
C SER A 193 20.49 27.53 -8.78
N ASP A 194 20.48 26.95 -9.99
CA ASP A 194 21.28 27.41 -11.11
C ASP A 194 20.97 28.86 -11.51
N VAL A 195 19.68 29.20 -11.57
CA VAL A 195 19.24 30.57 -11.92
C VAL A 195 19.64 31.58 -10.85
N ASN A 196 19.66 31.19 -9.58
CA ASN A 196 20.06 32.08 -8.48
C ASN A 196 21.58 32.19 -8.30
N ALA A 197 22.37 31.31 -8.94
CA ALA A 197 23.81 31.35 -8.90
C ALA A 197 24.45 32.27 -9.99
N LEU A 198 23.63 32.75 -10.94
CA LEU A 198 24.02 33.69 -12.00
C LEU A 198 23.81 35.14 -11.54
#